data_c9dcfb83c0bf78e0436a511d093ceb96
#
_entry.id   c9dcfb83c0bf78e0436a511d093ceb96
#
_cell.length_a   1.000
_cell.length_b   1.000
_cell.length_c   1.000
_cell.angle_alpha   90.00
_cell.angle_beta   90.00
_cell.angle_gamma   90.00
#
_symmetry.space_group_name_H-M   'P 1'
#
loop_
_entity.id
_entity.type
_entity.pdbx_description
1 polymer ?
#
loop_
_entity_poly.entity_id
_entity_poly.type
_entity_poly.pdbx_seq_one_letter_code
_entity_poly.pdbx_strand_id
1 'polypeptide(L)'
;MGNACAQPLTINAAINKAGRQRMLSQRMAKAYCQIGLGVEVERSKKILEQSVALFDRQLTELKAFAPTPEIKDTYAKLEQTWLVYRQLLTASEPNIDNARKIAQASEDVLKLAQQGTVLLEKQSGTSTGKLINVAGRQRMLSQRIAKLSMFRAWDITSAQMTQDLDSAMKEFAAAQAFLTSAPQNSGAINSELQLASTQWLFFAEALKQTEGTRAEQLRNVATTSERILQVMDDVTGLYEGLTR
;
A
#
# COMPACT_ATOMS: atom_id res chain seq x y z
N MET A 1 3.93 -38.19 -7.78
CA MET A 1 3.46 -36.81 -7.63
C MET A 1 4.28 -36.18 -6.52
N GLY A 2 5.31 -35.39 -6.86
CA GLY A 2 6.20 -34.78 -5.86
C GLY A 2 5.44 -33.63 -5.19
N ASN A 3 5.25 -33.71 -3.87
CA ASN A 3 4.87 -32.57 -3.06
C ASN A 3 5.99 -31.54 -3.17
N ALA A 4 5.78 -30.48 -3.95
CA ALA A 4 6.62 -29.29 -3.85
C ALA A 4 6.42 -28.72 -2.44
N CYS A 5 7.35 -29.05 -1.54
CA CYS A 5 7.38 -28.49 -0.20
C CYS A 5 7.55 -26.98 -0.40
N ALA A 6 6.55 -26.18 -0.10
CA ALA A 6 6.64 -24.72 -0.18
C ALA A 6 7.82 -24.29 0.74
N GLN A 7 8.78 -23.56 0.18
CA GLN A 7 9.89 -23.07 0.97
C GLN A 7 9.35 -22.21 2.13
N PRO A 8 9.89 -22.36 3.34
CA PRO A 8 9.44 -21.59 4.49
C PRO A 8 9.65 -20.10 4.23
N LEU A 9 8.68 -19.27 4.63
CA LEU A 9 8.73 -17.82 4.48
C LEU A 9 9.95 -17.26 5.21
N THR A 10 10.81 -16.51 4.51
CA THR A 10 11.93 -15.80 5.13
C THR A 10 11.47 -14.55 5.86
N ILE A 11 12.29 -14.05 6.80
CA ILE A 11 11.97 -12.80 7.51
C ILE A 11 11.85 -11.60 6.54
N ASN A 12 12.70 -11.51 5.51
CA ASN A 12 12.65 -10.47 4.49
C ASN A 12 11.35 -10.55 3.67
N ALA A 13 10.97 -11.75 3.24
CA ALA A 13 9.71 -11.98 2.55
C ALA A 13 8.49 -11.67 3.45
N ALA A 14 8.57 -11.96 4.75
CA ALA A 14 7.54 -11.59 5.71
C ALA A 14 7.40 -10.06 5.85
N ILE A 15 8.51 -9.31 5.94
CA ILE A 15 8.51 -7.83 5.98
C ILE A 15 7.88 -7.28 4.68
N ASN A 16 8.24 -7.81 3.50
CA ASN A 16 7.67 -7.39 2.24
C ASN A 16 6.15 -7.64 2.18
N LYS A 17 5.68 -8.83 2.57
CA LYS A 17 4.24 -9.17 2.61
C LYS A 17 3.49 -8.29 3.62
N ALA A 18 4.05 -8.07 4.80
CA ALA A 18 3.49 -7.18 5.82
C ALA A 18 3.38 -5.73 5.31
N GLY A 19 4.42 -5.23 4.65
CA GLY A 19 4.39 -3.93 3.95
C GLY A 19 3.31 -3.87 2.87
N ARG A 20 3.06 -4.98 2.18
CA ARG A 20 2.01 -5.08 1.16
C ARG A 20 0.60 -5.04 1.78
N GLN A 21 0.39 -5.56 3.00
CA GLN A 21 -0.88 -5.41 3.71
C GLN A 21 -1.23 -3.92 3.94
N ARG A 22 -0.25 -3.08 4.31
CA ARG A 22 -0.44 -1.63 4.42
C ARG A 22 -0.92 -1.01 3.11
N MET A 23 -0.23 -1.34 2.02
CA MET A 23 -0.56 -0.84 0.67
C MET A 23 -1.94 -1.30 0.23
N LEU A 24 -2.27 -2.58 0.41
CA LEU A 24 -3.55 -3.16 0.01
C LEU A 24 -4.71 -2.49 0.75
N SER A 25 -4.59 -2.17 2.05
CA SER A 25 -5.64 -1.47 2.80
C SER A 25 -6.01 -0.13 2.17
N GLN A 26 -5.01 0.61 1.64
CA GLN A 26 -5.22 1.90 1.00
C GLN A 26 -5.71 1.76 -0.45
N ARG A 27 -5.16 0.77 -1.17
CA ARG A 27 -5.52 0.50 -2.58
C ARG A 27 -6.98 0.08 -2.73
N MET A 28 -7.48 -0.76 -1.82
CA MET A 28 -8.88 -1.18 -1.83
C MET A 28 -9.84 -0.02 -1.60
N ALA A 29 -9.58 0.85 -0.62
CA ALA A 29 -10.39 2.04 -0.38
C ALA A 29 -10.36 3.01 -1.57
N LYS A 30 -9.19 3.20 -2.20
CA LYS A 30 -9.05 3.96 -3.45
C LYS A 30 -9.93 3.37 -4.55
N ALA A 31 -9.81 2.06 -4.81
CA ALA A 31 -10.55 1.37 -5.85
C ALA A 31 -12.08 1.46 -5.63
N TYR A 32 -12.53 1.29 -4.39
CA TYR A 32 -13.93 1.47 -4.01
C TYR A 32 -14.45 2.87 -4.38
N CYS A 33 -13.70 3.92 -4.03
CA CYS A 33 -14.05 5.29 -4.38
C CYS A 33 -14.06 5.52 -5.91
N GLN A 34 -13.09 4.95 -6.63
CA GLN A 34 -13.04 5.05 -8.09
C GLN A 34 -14.28 4.44 -8.75
N ILE A 35 -14.76 3.30 -8.27
CA ILE A 35 -16.00 2.68 -8.78
C ILE A 35 -17.18 3.62 -8.55
N GLY A 36 -17.34 4.14 -7.33
CA GLY A 36 -18.46 5.05 -7.00
C GLY A 36 -18.41 6.39 -7.71
N LEU A 37 -17.22 6.87 -8.09
CA LEU A 37 -17.01 8.09 -8.88
C LEU A 37 -17.07 7.87 -10.40
N GLY A 38 -17.26 6.62 -10.87
CA GLY A 38 -17.25 6.30 -12.28
C GLY A 38 -15.88 6.36 -12.96
N VAL A 39 -14.80 6.26 -12.19
CA VAL A 39 -13.40 6.35 -12.68
C VAL A 39 -12.83 4.98 -12.95
N GLU A 40 -12.53 4.67 -14.22
CA GLU A 40 -11.92 3.37 -14.63
C GLU A 40 -12.64 2.17 -14.00
N VAL A 41 -13.98 2.14 -14.04
CA VAL A 41 -14.85 1.27 -13.23
C VAL A 41 -14.45 -0.21 -13.32
N GLU A 42 -14.33 -0.77 -14.53
CA GLU A 42 -14.02 -2.18 -14.70
C GLU A 42 -12.62 -2.54 -14.22
N ARG A 43 -11.65 -1.64 -14.45
CA ARG A 43 -10.30 -1.81 -13.92
C ARG A 43 -10.29 -1.73 -12.39
N SER A 44 -11.05 -0.80 -11.82
CA SER A 44 -11.13 -0.59 -10.37
C SER A 44 -11.82 -1.76 -9.66
N LYS A 45 -12.87 -2.36 -10.24
CA LYS A 45 -13.48 -3.61 -9.76
C LYS A 45 -12.46 -4.75 -9.70
N LYS A 46 -11.71 -4.95 -10.79
CA LYS A 46 -10.66 -5.98 -10.85
C LYS A 46 -9.55 -5.74 -9.83
N ILE A 47 -9.12 -4.47 -9.64
CA ILE A 47 -8.14 -4.09 -8.63
C ILE A 47 -8.66 -4.41 -7.22
N LEU A 48 -9.91 -4.08 -6.93
CA LEU A 48 -10.54 -4.35 -5.62
C LEU A 48 -10.57 -5.85 -5.33
N GLU A 49 -11.11 -6.64 -6.25
CA GLU A 49 -11.22 -8.10 -6.12
C GLU A 49 -9.85 -8.77 -5.91
N GLN A 50 -8.87 -8.43 -6.76
CA GLN A 50 -7.51 -8.98 -6.66
C GLN A 50 -6.82 -8.56 -5.36
N SER A 51 -7.06 -7.33 -4.90
CA SER A 51 -6.48 -6.82 -3.66
C SER A 51 -7.05 -7.51 -2.43
N VAL A 52 -8.36 -7.78 -2.40
CA VAL A 52 -9.02 -8.55 -1.34
C VAL A 52 -8.45 -9.97 -1.28
N ALA A 53 -8.40 -10.67 -2.41
CA ALA A 53 -7.87 -12.03 -2.48
C ALA A 53 -6.39 -12.11 -2.07
N LEU A 54 -5.59 -11.12 -2.46
CA LEU A 54 -4.17 -11.05 -2.10
C LEU A 54 -3.99 -10.76 -0.61
N PHE A 55 -4.82 -9.89 -0.04
CA PHE A 55 -4.80 -9.58 1.39
C PHE A 55 -5.09 -10.84 2.22
N ASP A 56 -6.16 -11.54 1.93
CA ASP A 56 -6.55 -12.79 2.60
C ASP A 56 -5.42 -13.83 2.59
N ARG A 57 -4.85 -14.08 1.41
CA ARG A 57 -3.77 -15.06 1.26
C ARG A 57 -2.54 -14.68 2.07
N GLN A 58 -2.08 -13.43 1.95
CA GLN A 58 -0.87 -12.99 2.65
C GLN A 58 -1.06 -12.85 4.16
N LEU A 59 -2.26 -12.50 4.63
CA LEU A 59 -2.57 -12.50 6.07
C LEU A 59 -2.46 -13.92 6.65
N THR A 60 -2.96 -14.92 5.94
CA THR A 60 -2.81 -16.33 6.34
C THR A 60 -1.35 -16.74 6.43
N GLU A 61 -0.53 -16.39 5.44
CA GLU A 61 0.90 -16.68 5.42
C GLU A 61 1.65 -15.99 6.58
N LEU A 62 1.33 -14.72 6.84
CA LEU A 62 1.93 -13.94 7.93
C LEU A 62 1.55 -14.47 9.32
N LYS A 63 0.31 -14.89 9.51
CA LYS A 63 -0.15 -15.54 10.76
C LYS A 63 0.58 -16.87 10.99
N ALA A 64 0.77 -17.67 9.94
CA ALA A 64 1.50 -18.93 10.03
C ALA A 64 2.99 -18.72 10.34
N PHE A 65 3.59 -17.65 9.80
CA PHE A 65 5.00 -17.32 10.02
C PHE A 65 5.26 -16.73 11.42
N ALA A 66 4.35 -15.91 11.96
CA ALA A 66 4.50 -15.06 13.16
C ALA A 66 5.45 -15.62 14.24
N PRO A 67 6.71 -15.15 14.32
CA PRO A 67 7.77 -15.79 15.11
C PRO A 67 7.68 -15.53 16.62
N THR A 68 6.91 -14.52 17.04
CA THR A 68 6.77 -14.15 18.45
C THR A 68 5.32 -14.03 18.87
N PRO A 69 4.99 -14.18 20.17
CA PRO A 69 3.62 -13.98 20.69
C PRO A 69 3.07 -12.60 20.34
N GLU A 70 3.86 -11.53 20.45
CA GLU A 70 3.46 -10.16 20.15
C GLU A 70 3.05 -10.00 18.67
N ILE A 71 3.81 -10.63 17.75
CA ILE A 71 3.47 -10.62 16.32
C ILE A 71 2.20 -11.42 16.05
N LYS A 72 2.02 -12.58 16.71
CA LYS A 72 0.79 -13.39 16.63
C LYS A 72 -0.43 -12.61 17.06
N ASP A 73 -0.37 -11.93 18.21
CA ASP A 73 -1.46 -11.11 18.73
C ASP A 73 -1.79 -9.94 17.80
N THR A 74 -0.76 -9.31 17.21
CA THR A 74 -0.94 -8.22 16.25
C THR A 74 -1.69 -8.71 15.01
N TYR A 75 -1.32 -9.85 14.45
CA TYR A 75 -2.00 -10.39 13.26
C TYR A 75 -3.40 -10.96 13.59
N ALA A 76 -3.64 -11.46 14.80
CA ALA A 76 -4.98 -11.84 15.24
C ALA A 76 -5.92 -10.61 15.30
N LYS A 77 -5.44 -9.49 15.84
CA LYS A 77 -6.18 -8.22 15.84
C LYS A 77 -6.39 -7.68 14.43
N LEU A 78 -5.37 -7.76 13.58
CA LEU A 78 -5.48 -7.36 12.17
C LEU A 78 -6.56 -8.16 11.45
N GLU A 79 -6.65 -9.47 11.68
CA GLU A 79 -7.68 -10.32 11.09
C GLU A 79 -9.09 -9.88 11.49
N GLN A 80 -9.33 -9.61 12.78
CA GLN A 80 -10.64 -9.14 13.26
C GLN A 80 -11.02 -7.81 12.58
N THR A 81 -10.10 -6.87 12.51
CA THR A 81 -10.32 -5.57 11.87
C THR A 81 -10.50 -5.71 10.37
N TRP A 82 -9.75 -6.61 9.74
CA TRP A 82 -9.86 -6.92 8.32
C TRP A 82 -11.23 -7.50 7.94
N LEU A 83 -11.80 -8.39 8.73
CA LEU A 83 -13.12 -8.99 8.45
C LEU A 83 -14.20 -7.91 8.33
N VAL A 84 -14.19 -6.91 9.22
CA VAL A 84 -15.11 -5.77 9.16
C VAL A 84 -14.88 -4.93 7.91
N TYR A 85 -13.62 -4.60 7.61
CA TYR A 85 -13.27 -3.81 6.43
C TYR A 85 -13.63 -4.53 5.13
N ARG A 86 -13.32 -5.83 5.04
CA ARG A 86 -13.67 -6.67 3.88
C ARG A 86 -15.17 -6.67 3.63
N GLN A 87 -15.99 -6.81 4.68
CA GLN A 87 -17.45 -6.76 4.56
C GLN A 87 -17.93 -5.42 3.98
N LEU A 88 -17.39 -4.29 4.45
CA LEU A 88 -17.73 -2.97 3.90
C LEU A 88 -17.37 -2.83 2.41
N LEU A 89 -16.25 -3.43 1.99
CA LEU A 89 -15.77 -3.38 0.60
C LEU A 89 -16.61 -4.22 -0.36
N THR A 90 -17.24 -5.30 0.12
CA THR A 90 -17.84 -6.35 -0.74
C THR A 90 -19.35 -6.50 -0.59
N ALA A 91 -19.98 -5.88 0.42
CA ALA A 91 -21.38 -6.14 0.76
C ALA A 91 -22.40 -5.44 -0.18
N SER A 92 -22.01 -4.37 -0.85
CA SER A 92 -22.93 -3.58 -1.69
C SER A 92 -22.15 -2.78 -2.75
N GLU A 93 -22.91 -2.31 -3.76
CA GLU A 93 -22.37 -1.31 -4.69
C GLU A 93 -21.88 -0.06 -3.95
N PRO A 94 -20.79 0.57 -4.44
CA PRO A 94 -20.21 1.75 -3.81
C PRO A 94 -21.21 2.90 -3.65
N ASN A 95 -21.32 3.38 -2.42
CA ASN A 95 -22.12 4.55 -2.05
C ASN A 95 -21.36 5.39 -1.00
N ILE A 96 -21.79 6.64 -0.84
CA ILE A 96 -21.08 7.63 -0.01
C ILE A 96 -21.08 7.26 1.48
N ASP A 97 -22.15 6.65 2.00
CA ASP A 97 -22.24 6.29 3.42
C ASP A 97 -21.28 5.14 3.77
N ASN A 98 -21.18 4.15 2.90
CA ASN A 98 -20.17 3.10 3.03
C ASN A 98 -18.75 3.64 2.79
N ALA A 99 -18.57 4.57 1.86
CA ALA A 99 -17.27 5.19 1.63
C ALA A 99 -16.74 5.92 2.89
N ARG A 100 -17.60 6.58 3.67
CA ARG A 100 -17.25 7.18 4.96
C ARG A 100 -16.78 6.14 5.99
N LYS A 101 -17.46 5.00 6.07
CA LYS A 101 -17.06 3.88 6.94
C LYS A 101 -15.75 3.26 6.48
N ILE A 102 -15.58 3.09 5.17
CA ILE A 102 -14.35 2.58 4.54
C ILE A 102 -13.17 3.52 4.81
N ALA A 103 -13.38 4.84 4.82
CA ALA A 103 -12.34 5.80 5.16
C ALA A 103 -11.72 5.48 6.53
N GLN A 104 -12.53 5.28 7.57
CA GLN A 104 -12.07 4.92 8.91
C GLN A 104 -11.49 3.50 8.95
N ALA A 105 -12.23 2.51 8.46
CA ALA A 105 -11.80 1.11 8.51
C ALA A 105 -10.45 0.87 7.80
N SER A 106 -10.19 1.59 6.70
CA SER A 106 -8.90 1.52 5.98
C SER A 106 -7.72 2.00 6.84
N GLU A 107 -7.94 2.99 7.72
CA GLU A 107 -6.92 3.49 8.65
C GLU A 107 -6.70 2.52 9.83
N ASP A 108 -7.76 1.90 10.33
CA ASP A 108 -7.67 0.91 11.40
C ASP A 108 -6.87 -0.32 10.96
N VAL A 109 -7.12 -0.83 9.75
CA VAL A 109 -6.34 -1.90 9.13
C VAL A 109 -4.89 -1.45 8.88
N LEU A 110 -4.66 -0.24 8.34
CA LEU A 110 -3.33 0.30 8.14
C LEU A 110 -2.51 0.35 9.42
N LYS A 111 -3.12 0.80 10.53
CA LYS A 111 -2.45 0.92 11.83
C LYS A 111 -1.91 -0.43 12.32
N LEU A 112 -2.71 -1.48 12.25
CA LEU A 112 -2.31 -2.82 12.68
C LEU A 112 -1.31 -3.47 11.71
N ALA A 113 -1.48 -3.28 10.40
CA ALA A 113 -0.53 -3.72 9.39
C ALA A 113 0.84 -3.02 9.54
N GLN A 114 0.84 -1.73 9.89
CA GLN A 114 2.06 -0.98 10.22
C GLN A 114 2.75 -1.55 11.46
N GLN A 115 1.98 -1.83 12.53
CA GLN A 115 2.53 -2.43 13.75
C GLN A 115 3.18 -3.79 13.44
N GLY A 116 2.51 -4.67 12.71
CA GLY A 116 3.05 -5.97 12.32
C GLY A 116 4.34 -5.85 11.48
N THR A 117 4.39 -4.89 10.55
CA THR A 117 5.58 -4.67 9.72
C THR A 117 6.78 -4.18 10.55
N VAL A 118 6.56 -3.24 11.49
CA VAL A 118 7.62 -2.73 12.37
C VAL A 118 8.14 -3.81 13.30
N LEU A 119 7.28 -4.66 13.83
CA LEU A 119 7.69 -5.78 14.69
C LEU A 119 8.54 -6.79 13.90
N LEU A 120 8.20 -7.10 12.65
CA LEU A 120 9.00 -7.98 11.79
C LEU A 120 10.34 -7.34 11.41
N GLU A 121 10.39 -6.04 11.10
CA GLU A 121 11.65 -5.33 10.86
C GLU A 121 12.55 -5.40 12.10
N LYS A 122 12.00 -5.12 13.29
CA LYS A 122 12.73 -5.22 14.55
C LYS A 122 13.24 -6.63 14.80
N GLN A 123 12.43 -7.66 14.52
CA GLN A 123 12.83 -9.06 14.62
C GLN A 123 13.93 -9.43 13.63
N SER A 124 13.95 -8.82 12.43
CA SER A 124 15.04 -8.99 11.46
C SER A 124 16.36 -8.42 11.96
N GLY A 125 16.36 -7.26 12.60
CA GLY A 125 17.53 -6.57 13.12
C GLY A 125 18.56 -6.17 12.04
N THR A 126 18.18 -6.18 10.74
CA THR A 126 19.10 -5.95 9.61
C THR A 126 18.82 -4.64 8.88
N SER A 127 19.85 -4.06 8.26
CA SER A 127 19.72 -2.91 7.37
C SER A 127 18.83 -3.23 6.15
N THR A 128 18.94 -4.44 5.61
CA THR A 128 18.10 -4.93 4.52
C THR A 128 16.61 -4.95 4.92
N GLY A 129 16.28 -5.46 6.10
CA GLY A 129 14.91 -5.43 6.63
C GLY A 129 14.34 -4.02 6.72
N LYS A 130 15.16 -3.04 7.14
CA LYS A 130 14.78 -1.62 7.14
C LYS A 130 14.52 -1.09 5.73
N LEU A 131 15.37 -1.40 4.75
CA LEU A 131 15.18 -0.97 3.35
C LEU A 131 13.90 -1.55 2.75
N ILE A 132 13.59 -2.84 2.99
CA ILE A 132 12.35 -3.48 2.57
C ILE A 132 11.14 -2.78 3.19
N ASN A 133 11.19 -2.44 4.49
CA ASN A 133 10.09 -1.73 5.15
C ASN A 133 9.89 -0.32 4.59
N VAL A 134 10.96 0.46 4.37
CA VAL A 134 10.88 1.83 3.82
C VAL A 134 10.38 1.80 2.38
N ALA A 135 10.90 0.92 1.51
CA ALA A 135 10.41 0.78 0.14
C ALA A 135 8.94 0.31 0.10
N GLY A 136 8.58 -0.65 0.97
CA GLY A 136 7.19 -1.08 1.14
C GLY A 136 6.27 0.03 1.63
N ARG A 137 6.78 1.00 2.40
CA ARG A 137 6.03 2.18 2.84
C ARG A 137 5.76 3.14 1.69
N GLN A 138 6.68 3.29 0.73
CA GLN A 138 6.46 4.06 -0.49
C GLN A 138 5.27 3.53 -1.31
N ARG A 139 5.14 2.20 -1.44
CA ARG A 139 3.96 1.58 -2.07
C ARG A 139 2.67 2.03 -1.37
N MET A 140 2.64 1.99 -0.05
CA MET A 140 1.48 2.40 0.75
C MET A 140 1.19 3.89 0.58
N LEU A 141 2.20 4.75 0.64
CA LEU A 141 2.05 6.21 0.52
C LEU A 141 1.46 6.61 -0.83
N SER A 142 1.90 6.01 -1.94
CA SER A 142 1.33 6.29 -3.27
C SER A 142 -0.17 6.00 -3.32
N GLN A 143 -0.61 4.89 -2.72
CA GLN A 143 -2.01 4.52 -2.67
C GLN A 143 -2.81 5.36 -1.67
N ARG A 144 -2.21 5.74 -0.53
CA ARG A 144 -2.84 6.62 0.47
C ARG A 144 -3.12 8.01 -0.09
N ILE A 145 -2.14 8.61 -0.77
CA ILE A 145 -2.28 9.92 -1.41
C ILE A 145 -3.42 9.90 -2.43
N ALA A 146 -3.43 8.89 -3.33
CA ALA A 146 -4.49 8.74 -4.32
C ALA A 146 -5.86 8.48 -3.66
N LYS A 147 -5.93 7.64 -2.62
CA LYS A 147 -7.14 7.38 -1.84
C LYS A 147 -7.74 8.69 -1.28
N LEU A 148 -6.92 9.49 -0.60
CA LEU A 148 -7.35 10.74 0.00
C LEU A 148 -7.86 11.73 -1.06
N SER A 149 -7.23 11.76 -2.24
CA SER A 149 -7.70 12.56 -3.39
C SER A 149 -9.05 12.08 -3.90
N MET A 150 -9.29 10.76 -3.97
CA MET A 150 -10.59 10.19 -4.38
C MET A 150 -11.67 10.48 -3.33
N PHE A 151 -11.39 10.38 -2.02
CA PHE A 151 -12.34 10.75 -0.99
C PHE A 151 -12.72 12.23 -1.09
N ARG A 152 -11.73 13.12 -1.26
CA ARG A 152 -11.99 14.55 -1.48
C ARG A 152 -12.86 14.80 -2.71
N ALA A 153 -12.62 14.07 -3.80
CA ALA A 153 -13.44 14.15 -5.00
C ALA A 153 -14.88 13.63 -4.79
N TRP A 154 -15.10 12.79 -3.80
CA TRP A 154 -16.43 12.29 -3.43
C TRP A 154 -17.06 13.07 -2.27
N ASP A 155 -16.60 14.28 -2.01
CA ASP A 155 -17.04 15.18 -0.93
C ASP A 155 -16.94 14.57 0.49
N ILE A 156 -15.97 13.67 0.66
CA ILE A 156 -15.59 13.09 1.96
C ILE A 156 -14.30 13.76 2.41
N THR A 157 -14.42 14.76 3.25
CA THR A 157 -13.30 15.60 3.70
C THR A 157 -13.29 15.80 5.20
N SER A 158 -12.10 15.99 5.77
CA SER A 158 -11.89 16.48 7.14
C SER A 158 -10.55 17.22 7.22
N ALA A 159 -10.37 18.03 8.25
CA ALA A 159 -9.09 18.68 8.51
C ALA A 159 -7.95 17.65 8.65
N GLN A 160 -8.23 16.51 9.29
CA GLN A 160 -7.28 15.42 9.45
C GLN A 160 -6.88 14.81 8.10
N MET A 161 -7.82 14.56 7.18
CA MET A 161 -7.50 14.04 5.84
C MET A 161 -6.62 14.99 5.03
N THR A 162 -6.79 16.29 5.18
CA THR A 162 -5.92 17.29 4.53
C THR A 162 -4.50 17.23 5.09
N GLN A 163 -4.35 17.18 6.42
CA GLN A 163 -3.05 17.03 7.07
C GLN A 163 -2.37 15.70 6.72
N ASP A 164 -3.15 14.62 6.64
CA ASP A 164 -2.68 13.29 6.26
C ASP A 164 -2.14 13.26 4.82
N LEU A 165 -2.81 13.97 3.90
CA LEU A 165 -2.35 14.08 2.52
C LEU A 165 -0.99 14.81 2.44
N ASP A 166 -0.88 15.98 3.09
CA ASP A 166 0.35 16.75 3.11
C ASP A 166 1.51 15.97 3.79
N SER A 167 1.20 15.29 4.88
CA SER A 167 2.18 14.45 5.59
C SER A 167 2.64 13.27 4.74
N ALA A 168 1.73 12.60 4.04
CA ALA A 168 2.06 11.49 3.16
C ALA A 168 2.94 11.91 1.98
N MET A 169 2.71 13.09 1.40
CA MET A 169 3.55 13.64 0.33
C MET A 169 4.98 13.97 0.82
N LYS A 170 5.11 14.60 1.99
CA LYS A 170 6.40 14.91 2.61
C LYS A 170 7.17 13.64 2.96
N GLU A 171 6.47 12.66 3.52
CA GLU A 171 7.05 11.38 3.89
C GLU A 171 7.54 10.60 2.67
N PHE A 172 6.76 10.62 1.56
CA PHE A 172 7.20 9.99 0.31
C PHE A 172 8.52 10.59 -0.18
N ALA A 173 8.64 11.91 -0.21
CA ALA A 173 9.86 12.59 -0.65
C ALA A 173 11.07 12.27 0.26
N ALA A 174 10.89 12.28 1.58
CA ALA A 174 11.94 11.95 2.55
C ALA A 174 12.39 10.49 2.44
N ALA A 175 11.45 9.56 2.30
CA ALA A 175 11.76 8.14 2.12
C ALA A 175 12.46 7.86 0.78
N GLN A 176 12.10 8.57 -0.30
CA GLN A 176 12.80 8.48 -1.59
C GLN A 176 14.27 8.90 -1.46
N ALA A 177 14.55 10.02 -0.80
CA ALA A 177 15.91 10.48 -0.53
C ALA A 177 16.72 9.46 0.29
N PHE A 178 16.10 8.88 1.33
CA PHE A 178 16.72 7.84 2.14
C PHE A 178 17.09 6.59 1.31
N LEU A 179 16.15 6.09 0.49
CA LEU A 179 16.40 4.92 -0.35
C LEU A 179 17.48 5.17 -1.39
N THR A 180 17.47 6.35 -2.04
CA THR A 180 18.47 6.71 -3.07
C THR A 180 19.88 6.80 -2.49
N SER A 181 20.04 7.15 -1.21
CA SER A 181 21.35 7.25 -0.53
C SER A 181 21.83 5.94 0.09
N ALA A 182 21.09 4.84 -0.01
CA ALA A 182 21.42 3.60 0.66
C ALA A 182 22.67 2.94 0.05
N PRO A 183 23.72 2.60 0.86
CA PRO A 183 24.96 2.03 0.35
C PRO A 183 24.80 0.60 -0.20
N GLN A 184 23.67 -0.07 0.09
CA GLN A 184 23.34 -1.41 -0.39
C GLN A 184 22.80 -1.42 -1.82
N ASN A 185 22.57 -0.25 -2.42
CA ASN A 185 21.96 -0.16 -3.73
C ASN A 185 22.86 -0.74 -4.82
N SER A 186 22.34 -1.72 -5.55
CA SER A 186 22.93 -2.17 -6.82
C SER A 186 22.58 -1.21 -7.96
N GLY A 187 23.23 -1.38 -9.13
CA GLY A 187 22.88 -0.63 -10.33
C GLY A 187 21.39 -0.79 -10.72
N ALA A 188 20.83 -1.99 -10.56
CA ALA A 188 19.42 -2.26 -10.82
C ALA A 188 18.50 -1.48 -9.86
N ILE A 189 18.81 -1.50 -8.56
CA ILE A 189 18.06 -0.74 -7.55
C ILE A 189 18.12 0.76 -7.84
N ASN A 190 19.29 1.30 -8.17
CA ASN A 190 19.44 2.72 -8.51
C ASN A 190 18.61 3.12 -9.74
N SER A 191 18.58 2.27 -10.77
CA SER A 191 17.76 2.51 -11.97
C SER A 191 16.26 2.55 -11.64
N GLU A 192 15.78 1.61 -10.85
CA GLU A 192 14.37 1.59 -10.43
C GLU A 192 14.02 2.77 -9.51
N LEU A 193 14.92 3.18 -8.60
CA LEU A 193 14.70 4.36 -7.76
C LEU A 193 14.69 5.66 -8.59
N GLN A 194 15.48 5.75 -9.66
CA GLN A 194 15.40 6.87 -10.59
C GLN A 194 14.08 6.88 -11.36
N LEU A 195 13.59 5.72 -11.79
CA LEU A 195 12.27 5.59 -12.41
C LEU A 195 11.16 5.99 -11.42
N ALA A 196 11.26 5.55 -10.15
CA ALA A 196 10.32 5.95 -9.11
C ALA A 196 10.28 7.47 -8.92
N SER A 197 11.44 8.15 -8.93
CA SER A 197 11.51 9.62 -8.86
C SER A 197 10.79 10.28 -10.03
N THR A 198 10.98 9.76 -11.25
CA THR A 198 10.28 10.24 -12.46
C THR A 198 8.77 10.03 -12.36
N GLN A 199 8.32 8.84 -11.92
CA GLN A 199 6.88 8.57 -11.72
C GLN A 199 6.27 9.44 -10.62
N TRP A 200 7.04 9.78 -9.59
CA TRP A 200 6.60 10.71 -8.55
C TRP A 200 6.30 12.10 -9.10
N LEU A 201 7.13 12.62 -10.01
CA LEU A 201 6.88 13.91 -10.65
C LEU A 201 5.56 13.90 -11.41
N PHE A 202 5.29 12.86 -12.22
CA PHE A 202 4.02 12.73 -12.92
C PHE A 202 2.81 12.61 -11.98
N PHE A 203 2.97 11.90 -10.88
CA PHE A 203 1.91 11.77 -9.89
C PHE A 203 1.65 13.10 -9.16
N ALA A 204 2.71 13.81 -8.76
CA ALA A 204 2.59 15.13 -8.12
C ALA A 204 1.92 16.17 -9.04
N GLU A 205 2.22 16.13 -10.34
CA GLU A 205 1.54 16.97 -11.34
C GLU A 205 0.06 16.59 -11.52
N ALA A 206 -0.25 15.28 -11.58
CA ALA A 206 -1.64 14.83 -11.67
C ALA A 206 -2.48 15.27 -10.46
N LEU A 207 -1.89 15.34 -9.27
CA LEU A 207 -2.58 15.82 -8.05
C LEU A 207 -2.89 17.32 -8.06
N LYS A 208 -2.11 18.11 -8.80
CA LYS A 208 -2.25 19.57 -8.94
C LYS A 208 -3.03 19.98 -10.17
N GLN A 209 -3.31 19.03 -11.07
CA GLN A 209 -3.96 19.33 -12.35
C GLN A 209 -5.30 20.02 -12.13
N THR A 210 -5.47 21.18 -12.77
CA THR A 210 -6.71 21.97 -12.78
C THR A 210 -7.33 22.04 -14.17
N GLU A 211 -6.57 21.70 -15.20
CA GLU A 211 -7.02 21.68 -16.58
C GLU A 211 -7.69 20.33 -16.94
N GLY A 212 -8.57 20.37 -17.94
CA GLY A 212 -9.34 19.20 -18.36
C GLY A 212 -10.59 18.95 -17.50
N THR A 213 -11.29 17.87 -17.81
CA THR A 213 -12.48 17.46 -17.07
C THR A 213 -12.10 16.82 -15.73
N ARG A 214 -13.02 16.88 -14.76
CA ARG A 214 -12.84 16.18 -13.46
C ARG A 214 -12.56 14.67 -13.64
N ALA A 215 -13.21 14.05 -14.62
CA ALA A 215 -13.00 12.63 -14.92
C ALA A 215 -11.55 12.35 -15.39
N GLU A 216 -10.99 13.22 -16.24
CA GLU A 216 -9.58 13.11 -16.69
C GLU A 216 -8.61 13.33 -15.54
N GLN A 217 -8.83 14.34 -14.71
CA GLN A 217 -7.99 14.60 -13.53
C GLN A 217 -7.95 13.38 -12.60
N LEU A 218 -9.09 12.81 -12.26
CA LEU A 218 -9.20 11.63 -11.41
C LEU A 218 -8.57 10.38 -12.06
N ARG A 219 -8.74 10.21 -13.37
CA ARG A 219 -8.07 9.13 -14.13
C ARG A 219 -6.56 9.25 -14.08
N ASN A 220 -6.01 10.47 -14.20
CA ASN A 220 -4.59 10.72 -14.13
C ASN A 220 -4.02 10.38 -12.74
N VAL A 221 -4.70 10.77 -11.67
CA VAL A 221 -4.34 10.37 -10.29
C VAL A 221 -4.40 8.85 -10.12
N ALA A 222 -5.47 8.21 -10.62
CA ALA A 222 -5.64 6.76 -10.55
C ALA A 222 -4.50 6.01 -11.24
N THR A 223 -4.17 6.38 -12.47
CA THR A 223 -3.18 5.67 -13.31
C THR A 223 -1.74 5.93 -12.86
N THR A 224 -1.41 7.16 -12.50
CA THR A 224 -0.06 7.50 -12.03
C THR A 224 0.25 6.86 -10.68
N SER A 225 -0.72 6.76 -9.76
CA SER A 225 -0.55 6.04 -8.50
C SER A 225 -0.26 4.55 -8.69
N GLU A 226 -0.88 3.89 -9.68
CA GLU A 226 -0.60 2.48 -9.99
C GLU A 226 0.80 2.28 -10.62
N ARG A 227 1.28 3.24 -11.42
CA ARG A 227 2.64 3.20 -11.99
C ARG A 227 3.71 3.30 -10.90
N ILE A 228 3.57 4.25 -9.97
CA ILE A 228 4.47 4.33 -8.81
C ILE A 228 4.42 3.05 -7.98
N LEU A 229 3.23 2.52 -7.72
CA LEU A 229 3.09 1.26 -6.99
C LEU A 229 3.88 0.15 -7.64
N GLN A 230 3.80 -0.01 -8.97
CA GLN A 230 4.52 -1.05 -9.69
C GLN A 230 6.03 -0.89 -9.52
N VAL A 231 6.58 0.28 -9.78
CA VAL A 231 8.02 0.54 -9.65
C VAL A 231 8.50 0.30 -8.20
N MET A 232 7.74 0.75 -7.20
CA MET A 232 8.11 0.53 -5.81
C MET A 232 7.91 -0.92 -5.34
N ASP A 233 7.07 -1.71 -6.01
CA ASP A 233 6.99 -3.16 -5.79
C ASP A 233 8.25 -3.85 -6.32
N ASP A 234 8.73 -3.45 -7.49
CA ASP A 234 9.97 -3.95 -8.09
C ASP A 234 11.19 -3.58 -7.22
N VAL A 235 11.32 -2.32 -6.77
CA VAL A 235 12.35 -1.88 -5.80
C VAL A 235 12.32 -2.73 -4.52
N THR A 236 11.12 -2.96 -3.98
CA THR A 236 10.99 -3.75 -2.73
C THR A 236 11.40 -5.21 -2.95
N GLY A 237 11.06 -5.78 -4.11
CA GLY A 237 11.48 -7.12 -4.51
C GLY A 237 13.01 -7.24 -4.66
N LEU A 238 13.66 -6.23 -5.25
CA LEU A 238 15.11 -6.19 -5.35
C LEU A 238 15.79 -6.13 -3.97
N TYR A 239 15.26 -5.33 -3.03
CA TYR A 239 15.77 -5.32 -1.64
C TYR A 239 15.53 -6.65 -0.92
N GLU A 240 14.37 -7.31 -1.13
CA GLU A 240 14.09 -8.63 -0.57
C GLU A 240 15.12 -9.66 -1.03
N GLY A 241 15.55 -9.58 -2.30
CA GLY A 241 16.54 -10.48 -2.89
C GLY A 241 17.99 -10.20 -2.50
N LEU A 242 18.31 -9.13 -1.74
CA LEU A 242 19.65 -8.88 -1.27
C LEU A 242 20.05 -9.95 -0.27
N THR A 243 21.03 -10.76 -0.64
CA THR A 243 21.73 -11.64 0.29
C THR A 243 22.69 -10.82 1.15
N ARG A 244 22.85 -11.21 2.42
CA ARG A 244 23.80 -10.57 3.35
C ARG A 244 25.23 -10.67 2.87
#